data_afa77ff3fb307d926cc0f7cda70a2717
#
_entry.id   afa77ff3fb307d926cc0f7cda70a2717
#
_cell.length_a   1.000
_cell.length_b   1.000
_cell.length_c   1.000
_cell.angle_alpha   90.00
_cell.angle_beta   90.00
_cell.angle_gamma   90.00
#
_symmetry.space_group_name_H-M   'P 1'
#
loop_
_entity.id
_entity.type
_entity.pdbx_description
1 polymer ?
#
loop_
_entity_poly.entity_id
_entity_poly.type
_entity_poly.pdbx_seq_one_letter_code
_entity_poly.pdbx_strand_id
1 'polypeptide(L)'
;MRSSYLDYSGSLAGQSINISGVADFLGLAGFNDSPFTRTRLGDSVNAPNIKIGEEGTNYCDFCMTPLMGGDFERLADGRERCMRCSETAISTRDQFVALFMRAKKQMELVFEIDISVAMQVSMVNAREIAKGSGETFEATPGFDGRTLGYAVKSSAGYSLHVENGAPALALLGTTIHELTHIWQYINWDRASIERVYGKDKTLCVYEGMATWAQIQYLYSTHATAYAQREEAYAGKRSDEYGVGFRAFRKKYSMCRDGVLRGKTPFKLTWPL
;
A
#
# COMPACT_ATOMS: atom_id res chain seq x y z
N MET A 1 12.50 19.89 11.92
CA MET A 1 11.58 18.86 12.46
C MET A 1 12.41 17.77 13.11
N ARG A 2 12.12 17.40 14.36
CA ARG A 2 12.91 16.38 15.06
C ARG A 2 12.51 15.01 14.52
N SER A 3 13.44 14.33 13.86
CA SER A 3 13.37 12.92 13.50
C SER A 3 13.29 12.08 14.78
N SER A 4 12.26 11.27 14.93
CA SER A 4 12.13 10.38 16.07
C SER A 4 12.48 8.96 15.65
N TYR A 5 13.53 8.43 16.22
CA TYR A 5 13.88 7.02 16.12
C TYR A 5 12.88 6.21 16.95
N LEU A 6 12.28 5.20 16.34
CA LEU A 6 11.60 4.12 17.07
C LEU A 6 12.58 2.94 17.10
N ASP A 7 13.23 2.77 18.26
CA ASP A 7 14.06 1.60 18.53
C ASP A 7 13.13 0.44 18.91
N TYR A 8 13.08 -0.59 18.09
CA TYR A 8 12.17 -1.70 18.24
C TYR A 8 12.91 -2.99 18.60
N SER A 9 13.44 -3.03 19.84
CA SER A 9 14.00 -4.25 20.43
C SER A 9 13.08 -4.94 21.45
N GLY A 10 11.81 -4.59 21.48
CA GLY A 10 10.82 -5.12 22.43
C GLY A 10 10.13 -6.37 21.93
N SER A 11 10.54 -7.54 22.41
CA SER A 11 9.79 -8.78 22.32
C SER A 11 8.49 -8.65 23.15
N LEU A 12 7.33 -8.62 22.47
CA LEU A 12 6.01 -8.76 23.11
C LEU A 12 5.54 -10.22 22.92
N ALA A 13 6.00 -11.09 23.82
CA ALA A 13 5.46 -12.44 23.92
C ALA A 13 4.04 -12.38 24.54
N GLY A 14 3.07 -12.99 23.88
CA GLY A 14 1.90 -13.57 24.53
C GLY A 14 0.62 -12.75 24.60
N GLN A 15 0.14 -12.13 23.51
CA GLN A 15 -1.28 -11.78 23.39
C GLN A 15 -1.84 -12.27 22.04
N SER A 16 -2.77 -13.21 22.09
CA SER A 16 -3.58 -13.59 20.93
C SER A 16 -4.45 -12.40 20.52
N ILE A 17 -4.22 -11.85 19.33
CA ILE A 17 -5.02 -10.76 18.80
C ILE A 17 -6.13 -11.36 17.94
N ASN A 18 -7.37 -11.11 18.37
CA ASN A 18 -8.55 -11.43 17.56
C ASN A 18 -8.55 -10.54 16.32
N ILE A 19 -8.39 -11.17 15.15
CA ILE A 19 -8.22 -10.48 13.85
C ILE A 19 -9.49 -9.72 13.43
N SER A 20 -10.66 -10.06 13.99
CA SER A 20 -11.95 -9.40 13.67
C SER A 20 -12.04 -7.94 14.15
N GLY A 21 -11.28 -7.55 15.16
CA GLY A 21 -11.34 -6.18 15.72
C GLY A 21 -10.53 -5.10 14.98
N VAL A 22 -9.83 -5.45 13.91
CA VAL A 22 -8.93 -4.49 13.20
C VAL A 22 -9.71 -3.55 12.30
N ALA A 23 -10.76 -4.03 11.64
CA ALA A 23 -11.64 -3.20 10.84
C ALA A 23 -12.33 -2.14 11.72
N ASP A 24 -12.80 -2.53 12.92
CA ASP A 24 -13.49 -1.63 13.85
C ASP A 24 -12.57 -0.55 14.43
N PHE A 25 -11.32 -0.89 14.72
CA PHE A 25 -10.37 0.07 15.32
C PHE A 25 -9.84 1.11 14.31
N LEU A 26 -9.70 0.75 13.04
CA LEU A 26 -9.28 1.70 11.99
C LEU A 26 -10.45 2.56 11.49
N GLY A 27 -11.65 2.42 12.07
CA GLY A 27 -12.87 3.05 11.55
C GLY A 27 -13.27 2.48 10.18
N LEU A 28 -12.80 1.27 9.86
CA LEU A 28 -13.01 0.63 8.56
C LEU A 28 -14.33 -0.15 8.51
N ALA A 29 -15.02 -0.32 9.65
CA ALA A 29 -16.32 -1.01 9.72
C ALA A 29 -17.38 -0.40 8.78
N GLY A 30 -17.32 0.92 8.55
CA GLY A 30 -18.19 1.62 7.57
C GLY A 30 -17.77 1.46 6.10
N PHE A 31 -16.59 0.95 5.82
CA PHE A 31 -16.12 0.77 4.43
C PHE A 31 -16.80 -0.39 3.70
N ASN A 32 -17.33 -1.37 4.44
CA ASN A 32 -18.09 -2.47 3.86
C ASN A 32 -19.51 -2.06 3.43
N ASP A 33 -20.06 -0.96 3.99
CA ASP A 33 -21.38 -0.43 3.66
C ASP A 33 -21.36 0.68 2.59
N SER A 34 -20.27 0.81 1.86
CA SER A 34 -20.16 1.72 0.72
C SER A 34 -21.27 1.41 -0.32
N PRO A 35 -21.94 2.42 -0.90
CA PRO A 35 -22.90 2.21 -2.00
C PRO A 35 -22.29 1.47 -3.20
N PHE A 36 -20.98 1.28 -3.27
CA PHE A 36 -20.28 0.41 -4.21
C PHE A 36 -20.33 -1.08 -3.83
N THR A 37 -20.75 -1.45 -2.62
CA THR A 37 -20.88 -2.86 -2.17
C THR A 37 -22.28 -3.44 -2.36
N ARG A 38 -23.26 -2.66 -2.84
CA ARG A 38 -24.61 -3.15 -3.20
C ARG A 38 -24.72 -3.66 -4.63
N THR A 39 -23.66 -4.09 -5.27
CA THR A 39 -23.76 -4.94 -6.45
C THR A 39 -24.00 -6.36 -5.96
N ARG A 40 -25.20 -6.91 -6.24
CA ARG A 40 -25.55 -8.32 -5.97
C ARG A 40 -24.45 -9.22 -6.52
N LEU A 41 -24.08 -10.25 -5.76
CA LEU A 41 -23.33 -11.39 -6.30
C LEU A 41 -24.07 -11.89 -7.55
N GLY A 42 -23.56 -11.67 -8.73
CA GLY A 42 -24.18 -12.08 -10.00
C GLY A 42 -24.01 -11.09 -11.14
N ASP A 43 -23.85 -9.83 -10.84
CA ASP A 43 -23.50 -8.87 -11.88
C ASP A 43 -22.00 -8.95 -12.12
N SER A 44 -21.61 -9.36 -13.32
CA SER A 44 -20.24 -9.18 -13.81
C SER A 44 -19.82 -7.77 -13.39
N VAL A 45 -18.79 -7.69 -12.55
CA VAL A 45 -18.19 -6.43 -12.15
C VAL A 45 -17.60 -5.83 -13.43
N ASN A 46 -18.43 -5.18 -14.22
CA ASN A 46 -17.98 -4.07 -14.99
C ASN A 46 -17.46 -3.10 -13.93
N ALA A 47 -16.16 -3.15 -13.64
CA ALA A 47 -15.47 -1.98 -13.11
C ALA A 47 -16.08 -0.83 -13.89
N PRO A 48 -16.67 0.20 -13.24
CA PRO A 48 -17.30 1.26 -13.99
C PRO A 48 -16.32 1.56 -15.12
N ASN A 49 -16.82 1.59 -16.36
CA ASN A 49 -16.02 2.09 -17.48
C ASN A 49 -15.72 3.54 -17.08
N ILE A 50 -14.70 3.68 -16.25
CA ILE A 50 -14.12 4.97 -15.92
C ILE A 50 -13.54 5.35 -17.28
N LYS A 51 -14.28 6.16 -18.02
CA LYS A 51 -13.76 6.86 -19.19
C LYS A 51 -12.70 7.78 -18.64
N ILE A 52 -11.47 7.26 -18.64
CA ILE A 52 -10.27 8.01 -18.32
C ILE A 52 -10.27 9.14 -19.33
N GLY A 53 -10.38 10.40 -18.85
CA GLY A 53 -10.17 11.57 -19.69
C GLY A 53 -11.42 12.24 -20.25
N GLU A 54 -12.53 12.32 -19.53
CA GLU A 54 -13.47 13.43 -19.81
C GLU A 54 -12.77 14.72 -19.39
N GLU A 55 -12.45 15.58 -20.35
CA GLU A 55 -11.87 16.90 -20.11
C GLU A 55 -12.68 17.62 -19.02
N GLY A 56 -12.01 18.02 -17.94
CA GLY A 56 -12.60 18.78 -16.83
C GLY A 56 -13.07 17.96 -15.63
N THR A 57 -12.92 16.64 -15.60
CA THR A 57 -13.24 15.85 -14.40
C THR A 57 -12.00 15.66 -13.53
N ASN A 58 -12.01 16.22 -12.32
CA ASN A 58 -10.98 15.95 -11.30
C ASN A 58 -11.28 14.63 -10.60
N TYR A 59 -10.24 13.99 -10.12
CA TYR A 59 -10.31 12.74 -9.37
C TYR A 59 -9.66 12.89 -8.00
N CYS A 60 -10.20 12.17 -7.03
CA CYS A 60 -9.60 12.12 -5.70
C CYS A 60 -8.17 11.56 -5.78
N ASP A 61 -7.19 12.31 -5.27
CA ASP A 61 -5.77 11.95 -5.27
C ASP A 61 -5.46 10.61 -4.58
N PHE A 62 -6.38 10.08 -3.77
CA PHE A 62 -6.15 8.89 -2.95
C PHE A 62 -6.96 7.68 -3.37
N CYS A 63 -8.16 7.86 -3.89
CA CYS A 63 -9.03 6.74 -4.23
C CYS A 63 -9.53 6.76 -5.68
N MET A 64 -9.09 7.73 -6.45
CA MET A 64 -9.42 7.88 -7.88
C MET A 64 -10.93 7.95 -8.17
N THR A 65 -11.75 8.29 -7.16
CA THR A 65 -13.18 8.55 -7.37
C THR A 65 -13.33 9.90 -8.06
N PRO A 66 -14.17 10.03 -9.10
CA PRO A 66 -14.46 11.33 -9.70
C PRO A 66 -15.00 12.32 -8.66
N LEU A 67 -14.49 13.54 -8.68
CA LEU A 67 -14.91 14.62 -7.79
C LEU A 67 -15.98 15.44 -8.52
N MET A 68 -17.21 15.27 -8.10
CA MET A 68 -18.37 15.95 -8.69
C MET A 68 -19.04 16.86 -7.67
N GLY A 69 -19.54 18.00 -8.10
CA GLY A 69 -20.47 18.81 -7.33
C GLY A 69 -19.94 19.54 -6.09
N GLY A 70 -18.62 19.60 -5.86
CA GLY A 70 -18.05 20.35 -4.74
C GLY A 70 -17.94 19.59 -3.42
N ASP A 71 -18.29 18.30 -3.38
CA ASP A 71 -18.17 17.44 -2.19
C ASP A 71 -16.75 16.87 -2.05
N PHE A 72 -15.77 17.76 -1.99
CA PHE A 72 -14.37 17.38 -1.81
C PHE A 72 -13.60 18.49 -1.08
N GLU A 73 -12.50 18.11 -0.48
CA GLU A 73 -11.57 19.01 0.20
C GLU A 73 -10.34 19.26 -0.69
N ARG A 74 -9.95 20.52 -0.81
CA ARG A 74 -8.67 20.89 -1.43
C ARG A 74 -7.62 21.12 -0.35
N LEU A 75 -6.54 20.36 -0.41
CA LEU A 75 -5.41 20.49 0.49
C LEU A 75 -4.52 21.68 0.10
N ALA A 76 -3.71 22.16 1.06
CA ALA A 76 -2.87 23.35 0.86
C ALA A 76 -1.84 23.21 -0.28
N ASP A 77 -1.47 22.00 -0.65
CA ASP A 77 -0.54 21.69 -1.73
C ASP A 77 -1.22 21.46 -3.09
N GLY A 78 -2.55 21.61 -3.15
CA GLY A 78 -3.36 21.48 -4.36
C GLY A 78 -3.96 20.10 -4.57
N ARG A 79 -3.62 19.10 -3.75
CA ARG A 79 -4.29 17.78 -3.81
C ARG A 79 -5.77 17.94 -3.50
N GLU A 80 -6.60 17.11 -4.12
CA GLU A 80 -8.03 17.06 -3.91
C GLU A 80 -8.45 15.70 -3.33
N ARG A 81 -9.29 15.73 -2.30
CA ARG A 81 -9.68 14.56 -1.52
C ARG A 81 -11.18 14.50 -1.35
N CYS A 82 -11.83 13.40 -1.77
CA CYS A 82 -13.25 13.21 -1.54
C CYS A 82 -13.56 13.13 -0.03
N MET A 83 -14.79 13.43 0.35
CA MET A 83 -15.21 13.45 1.77
C MET A 83 -14.92 12.13 2.47
N ARG A 84 -15.16 10.99 1.81
CA ARG A 84 -14.85 9.67 2.38
C ARG A 84 -13.38 9.50 2.72
N CYS A 85 -12.48 9.93 1.84
CA CYS A 85 -11.04 9.90 2.11
C CYS A 85 -10.66 10.89 3.20
N SER A 86 -11.36 12.03 3.29
CA SER A 86 -11.17 13.02 4.36
C SER A 86 -11.54 12.45 5.74
N GLU A 87 -12.66 11.76 5.85
CA GLU A 87 -13.15 11.16 7.09
C GLU A 87 -12.18 10.16 7.72
N THR A 88 -11.40 9.48 6.88
CA THR A 88 -10.44 8.44 7.33
C THR A 88 -8.98 8.87 7.25
N ALA A 89 -8.73 10.15 7.03
CA ALA A 89 -7.38 10.67 6.85
C ALA A 89 -6.52 10.53 8.11
N ILE A 90 -5.32 10.03 7.94
CA ILE A 90 -4.30 9.97 8.99
C ILE A 90 -3.48 11.25 8.92
N SER A 91 -3.67 12.13 9.89
CA SER A 91 -3.08 13.48 9.89
C SER A 91 -2.10 13.72 11.05
N THR A 92 -2.13 12.86 12.07
CA THR A 92 -1.26 13.01 13.23
C THR A 92 -0.21 11.89 13.30
N ARG A 93 0.92 12.22 13.93
CA ARG A 93 1.98 11.25 14.17
C ARG A 93 1.49 10.05 14.97
N ASP A 94 0.70 10.26 15.99
CA ASP A 94 0.24 9.18 16.88
C ASP A 94 -0.70 8.22 16.15
N GLN A 95 -1.61 8.74 15.32
CA GLN A 95 -2.44 7.93 14.43
C GLN A 95 -1.58 7.08 13.50
N PHE A 96 -0.55 7.69 12.89
CA PHE A 96 0.34 6.97 11.99
C PHE A 96 1.16 5.89 12.73
N VAL A 97 1.72 6.20 13.90
CA VAL A 97 2.47 5.23 14.70
C VAL A 97 1.58 4.03 15.06
N ALA A 98 0.36 4.28 15.51
CA ALA A 98 -0.58 3.22 15.85
C ALA A 98 -0.92 2.34 14.62
N LEU A 99 -1.14 2.95 13.45
CA LEU A 99 -1.39 2.24 12.19
C LEU A 99 -0.17 1.41 11.78
N PHE A 100 1.01 2.02 11.75
CA PHE A 100 2.27 1.38 11.38
C PHE A 100 2.58 0.15 12.23
N MET A 101 2.51 0.30 13.55
CA MET A 101 2.79 -0.77 14.51
C MET A 101 1.88 -1.98 14.29
N ARG A 102 0.61 -1.71 14.06
CA ARG A 102 -0.39 -2.73 13.79
C ARG A 102 -0.16 -3.37 12.42
N ALA A 103 0.06 -2.57 11.38
CA ALA A 103 0.32 -3.04 10.03
C ALA A 103 1.54 -3.98 10.00
N LYS A 104 2.64 -3.57 10.62
CA LYS A 104 3.85 -4.40 10.73
C LYS A 104 3.57 -5.73 11.43
N LYS A 105 2.98 -5.70 12.63
CA LYS A 105 2.67 -6.91 13.40
C LYS A 105 1.75 -7.88 12.63
N GLN A 106 0.71 -7.35 11.98
CA GLN A 106 -0.18 -8.17 11.17
C GLN A 106 0.48 -8.72 9.92
N MET A 107 1.32 -7.92 9.25
CA MET A 107 2.09 -8.37 8.08
C MET A 107 2.98 -9.56 8.46
N GLU A 108 3.66 -9.48 9.59
CA GLU A 108 4.50 -10.56 10.11
C GLU A 108 3.68 -11.84 10.37
N LEU A 109 2.49 -11.70 10.92
CA LEU A 109 1.58 -12.83 11.17
C LEU A 109 1.00 -13.41 9.87
N VAL A 110 0.50 -12.55 8.97
CA VAL A 110 -0.16 -12.98 7.72
C VAL A 110 0.81 -13.71 6.80
N PHE A 111 2.05 -13.21 6.68
CA PHE A 111 3.04 -13.76 5.76
C PHE A 111 4.05 -14.70 6.43
N GLU A 112 3.95 -14.91 7.76
CA GLU A 112 4.88 -15.72 8.55
C GLU A 112 6.34 -15.27 8.37
N ILE A 113 6.58 -13.96 8.52
CA ILE A 113 7.88 -13.31 8.36
C ILE A 113 8.27 -12.55 9.61
N ASP A 114 9.54 -12.19 9.68
CA ASP A 114 10.09 -11.29 10.70
C ASP A 114 10.77 -10.08 10.05
N ILE A 115 10.50 -8.88 10.57
CA ILE A 115 11.16 -7.63 10.17
C ILE A 115 11.77 -6.99 11.42
N SER A 116 12.62 -7.74 12.12
CA SER A 116 13.28 -7.32 13.37
C SER A 116 14.51 -6.45 13.10
N VAL A 117 14.31 -5.29 12.48
CA VAL A 117 15.37 -4.30 12.27
C VAL A 117 14.93 -2.94 12.80
N ALA A 118 15.91 -2.18 13.31
CA ALA A 118 15.67 -0.78 13.64
C ALA A 118 15.41 0.01 12.35
N MET A 119 14.32 0.77 12.33
CA MET A 119 13.99 1.64 11.21
C MET A 119 13.42 2.97 11.66
N GLN A 120 13.74 4.00 10.90
CA GLN A 120 13.12 5.30 11.06
C GLN A 120 11.82 5.32 10.24
N VAL A 121 10.72 5.71 10.87
CA VAL A 121 9.45 5.89 10.17
C VAL A 121 8.99 7.34 10.28
N SER A 122 8.54 7.92 9.18
CA SER A 122 8.09 9.30 9.16
C SER A 122 6.91 9.50 8.21
N MET A 123 6.07 10.44 8.59
CA MET A 123 4.99 10.95 7.76
C MET A 123 5.42 12.34 7.24
N VAL A 124 5.46 12.49 5.94
CA VAL A 124 5.97 13.68 5.25
C VAL A 124 4.94 14.20 4.24
N ASN A 125 5.15 15.40 3.71
CA ASN A 125 4.23 15.94 2.72
C ASN A 125 4.46 15.31 1.32
N ALA A 126 3.48 15.46 0.43
CA ALA A 126 3.53 14.86 -0.90
C ALA A 126 4.72 15.33 -1.75
N ARG A 127 5.20 16.56 -1.58
CA ARG A 127 6.38 17.07 -2.30
C ARG A 127 7.67 16.41 -1.82
N GLU A 128 7.76 16.11 -0.53
CA GLU A 128 8.88 15.36 0.04
C GLU A 128 8.86 13.90 -0.42
N ILE A 129 7.67 13.29 -0.55
CA ILE A 129 7.53 11.95 -1.15
C ILE A 129 8.03 11.96 -2.58
N ALA A 130 7.52 12.82 -3.45
CA ALA A 130 7.92 12.91 -4.84
C ALA A 130 9.45 13.13 -4.98
N LYS A 131 10.02 14.05 -4.18
CA LYS A 131 11.46 14.26 -4.16
C LYS A 131 12.24 13.00 -3.73
N GLY A 132 11.74 12.27 -2.75
CA GLY A 132 12.39 11.07 -2.20
C GLY A 132 12.32 9.88 -3.17
N SER A 133 11.23 9.74 -3.93
CA SER A 133 11.05 8.73 -4.97
C SER A 133 11.67 9.11 -6.32
N GLY A 134 12.18 10.34 -6.48
CA GLY A 134 12.74 10.82 -7.74
C GLY A 134 11.70 11.29 -8.75
N GLU A 135 10.47 11.55 -8.31
CA GLU A 135 9.35 12.01 -9.12
C GLU A 135 9.18 13.55 -9.04
N THR A 136 8.44 14.09 -9.98
CA THR A 136 7.94 15.48 -9.89
C THR A 136 6.56 15.46 -9.24
N PHE A 137 6.37 16.28 -8.21
CA PHE A 137 5.06 16.39 -7.58
C PHE A 137 4.08 17.10 -8.50
N GLU A 138 2.99 16.43 -8.81
CA GLU A 138 1.79 16.99 -9.43
C GLU A 138 0.59 16.75 -8.53
N ALA A 139 -0.18 17.80 -8.28
CA ALA A 139 -1.46 17.67 -7.59
C ALA A 139 -2.51 17.17 -8.59
N THR A 140 -3.44 16.35 -8.14
CA THR A 140 -4.53 15.83 -8.98
C THR A 140 -4.07 15.27 -10.34
N PRO A 141 -3.10 14.34 -10.36
CA PRO A 141 -2.51 13.83 -11.62
C PRO A 141 -3.50 13.03 -12.46
N GLY A 142 -4.77 13.01 -12.09
CA GLY A 142 -5.80 12.21 -12.70
C GLY A 142 -5.72 10.75 -12.27
N PHE A 143 -5.76 9.85 -13.25
CA PHE A 143 -5.80 8.42 -12.97
C PHE A 143 -4.42 7.80 -12.71
N ASP A 144 -3.35 8.48 -13.05
CA ASP A 144 -2.00 7.99 -12.81
C ASP A 144 -1.66 8.14 -11.33
N GLY A 145 -1.67 7.00 -10.63
CA GLY A 145 -1.36 6.97 -9.22
C GLY A 145 0.06 7.44 -8.97
N ARG A 146 0.22 8.48 -8.16
CA ARG A 146 1.53 8.91 -7.68
C ARG A 146 2.02 8.04 -6.52
N THR A 147 3.30 8.05 -6.29
CA THR A 147 3.92 7.40 -5.13
C THR A 147 3.42 8.06 -3.83
N LEU A 148 2.92 7.25 -2.90
CA LEU A 148 2.44 7.70 -1.58
C LEU A 148 3.42 7.38 -0.45
N GLY A 149 4.53 6.72 -0.76
CA GLY A 149 5.57 6.37 0.20
C GLY A 149 6.83 5.88 -0.51
N TYR A 150 7.91 5.76 0.24
CA TYR A 150 9.12 5.12 -0.22
C TYR A 150 9.94 4.57 0.95
N ALA A 151 10.70 3.51 0.71
CA ALA A 151 11.63 2.92 1.65
C ALA A 151 13.08 3.09 1.19
N VAL A 152 13.97 3.32 2.13
CA VAL A 152 15.41 3.50 1.84
C VAL A 152 16.23 2.58 2.73
N LYS A 153 17.27 1.98 2.12
CA LYS A 153 18.40 1.37 2.83
C LYS A 153 19.63 2.26 2.64
N SER A 154 20.22 2.69 3.74
CA SER A 154 21.44 3.51 3.75
C SER A 154 22.46 2.97 4.74
N SER A 155 23.62 3.61 4.84
CA SER A 155 24.61 3.30 5.88
C SER A 155 24.10 3.60 7.29
N ALA A 156 23.10 4.46 7.44
CA ALA A 156 22.46 4.78 8.72
C ALA A 156 21.36 3.78 9.11
N GLY A 157 21.03 2.79 8.27
CA GLY A 157 19.98 1.82 8.49
C GLY A 157 18.82 1.96 7.51
N TYR A 158 17.63 1.59 7.95
CA TYR A 158 16.41 1.58 7.14
C TYR A 158 15.52 2.77 7.48
N SER A 159 14.88 3.33 6.48
CA SER A 159 13.83 4.34 6.69
C SER A 159 12.62 4.10 5.79
N LEU A 160 11.45 4.47 6.29
CA LEU A 160 10.18 4.37 5.61
C LEU A 160 9.45 5.71 5.74
N HIS A 161 9.05 6.26 4.61
CA HIS A 161 8.39 7.54 4.52
C HIS A 161 7.03 7.36 3.85
N VAL A 162 6.00 7.97 4.42
CA VAL A 162 4.63 7.93 3.88
C VAL A 162 4.03 9.32 3.84
N GLU A 163 3.06 9.50 2.95
CA GLU A 163 2.41 10.77 2.75
C GLU A 163 1.43 11.10 3.87
N ASN A 164 1.50 12.33 4.38
CA ASN A 164 0.56 12.84 5.38
C ASN A 164 -0.83 13.12 4.77
N GLY A 165 -1.88 12.95 5.59
CA GLY A 165 -3.25 13.22 5.16
C GLY A 165 -3.83 12.17 4.21
N ALA A 166 -3.12 11.09 3.95
CA ALA A 166 -3.67 9.97 3.20
C ALA A 166 -4.76 9.25 4.03
N PRO A 167 -5.82 8.73 3.39
CA PRO A 167 -6.82 7.92 4.07
C PRO A 167 -6.23 6.62 4.60
N ALA A 168 -6.78 6.12 5.70
CA ALA A 168 -6.23 4.98 6.44
C ALA A 168 -5.95 3.75 5.56
N LEU A 169 -6.83 3.40 4.62
CA LEU A 169 -6.63 2.23 3.74
C LEU A 169 -5.51 2.44 2.73
N ALA A 170 -5.40 3.64 2.14
CA ALA A 170 -4.31 3.96 1.22
C ALA A 170 -2.97 3.93 1.97
N LEU A 171 -2.93 4.56 3.15
CA LEU A 171 -1.74 4.56 4.00
C LEU A 171 -1.35 3.16 4.47
N LEU A 172 -2.34 2.33 4.80
CA LEU A 172 -2.12 0.93 5.17
C LEU A 172 -1.50 0.14 4.02
N GLY A 173 -2.08 0.23 2.83
CA GLY A 173 -1.54 -0.41 1.64
C GLY A 173 -0.11 0.04 1.34
N THR A 174 0.13 1.35 1.32
CA THR A 174 1.47 1.93 1.15
C THR A 174 2.45 1.42 2.22
N THR A 175 2.05 1.41 3.49
CA THR A 175 2.91 0.92 4.58
C THR A 175 3.33 -0.53 4.36
N ILE A 176 2.44 -1.41 3.91
CA ILE A 176 2.76 -2.81 3.61
C ILE A 176 3.68 -2.92 2.40
N HIS A 177 3.45 -2.11 1.37
CA HIS A 177 4.33 -2.03 0.20
C HIS A 177 5.76 -1.70 0.62
N GLU A 178 5.94 -0.63 1.38
CA GLU A 178 7.26 -0.17 1.84
C GLU A 178 7.90 -1.13 2.85
N LEU A 179 7.15 -1.74 3.75
CA LEU A 179 7.64 -2.80 4.63
C LEU A 179 8.11 -4.03 3.83
N THR A 180 7.48 -4.31 2.69
CA THR A 180 7.94 -5.38 1.79
C THR A 180 9.31 -5.04 1.21
N HIS A 181 9.56 -3.78 0.82
CA HIS A 181 10.88 -3.36 0.39
C HIS A 181 11.93 -3.46 1.50
N ILE A 182 11.59 -3.09 2.74
CA ILE A 182 12.50 -3.31 3.89
C ILE A 182 12.83 -4.79 4.03
N TRP A 183 11.82 -5.67 3.97
CA TRP A 183 12.02 -7.12 4.03
C TRP A 183 12.91 -7.63 2.87
N GLN A 184 12.71 -7.14 1.65
CA GLN A 184 13.54 -7.45 0.49
C GLN A 184 14.99 -7.00 0.69
N TYR A 185 15.22 -5.80 1.22
CA TYR A 185 16.56 -5.29 1.50
C TYR A 185 17.32 -6.10 2.56
N ILE A 186 16.61 -6.76 3.46
CA ILE A 186 17.18 -7.65 4.47
C ILE A 186 17.50 -9.03 3.88
N ASN A 187 16.60 -9.57 3.06
CA ASN A 187 16.60 -10.98 2.69
C ASN A 187 17.10 -11.26 1.26
N TRP A 188 17.16 -10.24 0.41
CA TRP A 188 17.52 -10.41 -0.99
C TRP A 188 18.88 -9.80 -1.33
N ASP A 189 19.66 -10.54 -2.14
CA ASP A 189 20.86 -10.01 -2.78
C ASP A 189 20.51 -9.43 -4.16
N ARG A 190 20.57 -8.11 -4.28
CA ARG A 190 20.26 -7.40 -5.51
C ARG A 190 21.12 -7.85 -6.68
N ALA A 191 22.42 -8.10 -6.44
CA ALA A 191 23.33 -8.52 -7.50
C ALA A 191 22.95 -9.90 -8.09
N SER A 192 22.47 -10.81 -7.24
CA SER A 192 21.95 -12.11 -7.68
C SER A 192 20.68 -11.97 -8.50
N ILE A 193 19.75 -11.09 -8.11
CA ILE A 193 18.51 -10.80 -8.86
C ILE A 193 18.86 -10.20 -10.23
N GLU A 194 19.75 -9.20 -10.27
CA GLU A 194 20.21 -8.59 -11.53
C GLU A 194 20.91 -9.59 -12.47
N ARG A 195 21.64 -10.56 -11.90
CA ARG A 195 22.28 -11.63 -12.70
C ARG A 195 21.25 -12.56 -13.32
N VAL A 196 20.17 -12.90 -12.61
CA VAL A 196 19.14 -13.83 -13.05
C VAL A 196 18.16 -13.19 -14.03
N TYR A 197 17.70 -11.98 -13.72
CA TYR A 197 16.60 -11.33 -14.46
C TYR A 197 17.06 -10.19 -15.37
N GLY A 198 18.29 -9.71 -15.22
CA GLY A 198 18.79 -8.50 -15.87
C GLY A 198 18.39 -7.23 -15.14
N LYS A 199 19.17 -6.17 -15.30
CA LYS A 199 18.95 -4.86 -14.63
C LYS A 199 17.56 -4.30 -14.93
N ASP A 200 17.10 -4.39 -16.17
CA ASP A 200 15.83 -3.84 -16.62
C ASP A 200 14.61 -4.51 -15.98
N LYS A 201 14.74 -5.75 -15.51
CA LYS A 201 13.65 -6.50 -14.86
C LYS A 201 13.76 -6.53 -13.34
N THR A 202 14.88 -6.08 -12.79
CA THR A 202 15.08 -6.08 -11.34
C THR A 202 13.98 -5.28 -10.63
N LEU A 203 13.65 -4.12 -11.15
CA LEU A 203 12.60 -3.28 -10.57
C LEU A 203 11.23 -3.97 -10.63
N CYS A 204 10.90 -4.66 -11.74
CA CYS A 204 9.67 -5.47 -11.82
C CYS A 204 9.61 -6.58 -10.74
N VAL A 205 10.76 -7.14 -10.33
CA VAL A 205 10.79 -8.16 -9.28
C VAL A 205 10.52 -7.53 -7.91
N TYR A 206 11.13 -6.38 -7.61
CA TYR A 206 10.93 -5.68 -6.35
C TYR A 206 9.50 -5.15 -6.22
N GLU A 207 9.07 -4.33 -7.17
CA GLU A 207 7.77 -3.67 -7.16
C GLU A 207 6.61 -4.66 -7.30
N GLY A 208 6.80 -5.69 -8.13
CA GLY A 208 5.79 -6.72 -8.34
C GLY A 208 5.47 -7.52 -7.09
N MET A 209 6.50 -7.87 -6.30
CA MET A 209 6.27 -8.52 -5.00
C MET A 209 5.64 -7.58 -4.00
N ALA A 210 6.09 -6.33 -3.92
CA ALA A 210 5.55 -5.36 -2.98
C ALA A 210 4.07 -5.06 -3.27
N THR A 211 3.72 -4.90 -4.55
CA THR A 211 2.32 -4.73 -4.99
C THR A 211 1.47 -5.98 -4.68
N TRP A 212 2.01 -7.18 -4.91
CA TRP A 212 1.31 -8.42 -4.56
C TRP A 212 1.06 -8.49 -3.03
N ALA A 213 2.07 -8.22 -2.23
CA ALA A 213 1.96 -8.25 -0.77
C ALA A 213 0.94 -7.24 -0.23
N GLN A 214 0.98 -6.01 -0.75
CA GLN A 214 0.02 -4.95 -0.43
C GLN A 214 -1.43 -5.42 -0.66
N ILE A 215 -1.73 -5.94 -1.84
CA ILE A 215 -3.08 -6.35 -2.22
C ILE A 215 -3.52 -7.59 -1.42
N GLN A 216 -2.65 -8.58 -1.26
CA GLN A 216 -2.96 -9.77 -0.45
C GLN A 216 -3.21 -9.42 1.01
N TYR A 217 -2.43 -8.51 1.58
CA TYR A 217 -2.64 -8.02 2.94
C TYR A 217 -4.01 -7.34 3.10
N LEU A 218 -4.41 -6.50 2.14
CA LEU A 218 -5.73 -5.85 2.16
C LEU A 218 -6.87 -6.89 2.12
N TYR A 219 -6.74 -7.97 1.37
CA TYR A 219 -7.69 -9.09 1.45
C TYR A 219 -7.69 -9.74 2.84
N SER A 220 -6.51 -9.96 3.42
CA SER A 220 -6.37 -10.62 4.73
C SER A 220 -6.89 -9.77 5.90
N THR A 221 -7.05 -8.47 5.70
CA THR A 221 -7.68 -7.55 6.66
C THR A 221 -9.16 -7.26 6.36
N HIS A 222 -9.76 -8.04 5.46
CA HIS A 222 -11.16 -7.88 5.02
C HIS A 222 -11.50 -6.53 4.36
N ALA A 223 -10.50 -5.76 3.93
CA ALA A 223 -10.69 -4.57 3.11
C ALA A 223 -10.97 -4.94 1.64
N THR A 224 -11.88 -5.90 1.42
CA THR A 224 -12.08 -6.63 0.15
C THR A 224 -12.38 -5.70 -1.01
N ALA A 225 -13.27 -4.72 -0.85
CA ALA A 225 -13.63 -3.81 -1.94
C ALA A 225 -12.45 -2.93 -2.37
N TYR A 226 -11.64 -2.48 -1.40
CA TYR A 226 -10.41 -1.72 -1.69
C TYR A 226 -9.36 -2.62 -2.35
N ALA A 227 -9.15 -3.83 -1.84
CA ALA A 227 -8.22 -4.80 -2.41
C ALA A 227 -8.57 -5.17 -3.87
N GLN A 228 -9.84 -5.38 -4.18
CA GLN A 228 -10.30 -5.67 -5.54
C GLN A 228 -10.00 -4.52 -6.51
N ARG A 229 -10.19 -3.27 -6.06
CA ARG A 229 -9.87 -2.10 -6.87
C ARG A 229 -8.37 -1.99 -7.12
N GLU A 230 -7.54 -2.14 -6.08
CA GLU A 230 -6.08 -2.15 -6.21
C GLU A 230 -5.59 -3.28 -7.12
N GLU A 231 -6.17 -4.49 -7.00
CA GLU A 231 -5.87 -5.63 -7.87
C GLU A 231 -6.20 -5.33 -9.34
N ALA A 232 -7.37 -4.75 -9.58
CA ALA A 232 -7.81 -4.39 -10.94
C ALA A 232 -6.93 -3.29 -11.54
N TYR A 233 -6.56 -2.29 -10.75
CA TYR A 233 -5.67 -1.21 -11.15
C TYR A 233 -4.27 -1.75 -11.49
N ALA A 234 -3.62 -2.42 -10.54
CA ALA A 234 -2.30 -3.01 -10.75
C ALA A 234 -2.27 -3.97 -11.94
N GLY A 235 -3.36 -4.73 -12.14
CA GLY A 235 -3.50 -5.65 -13.27
C GLY A 235 -3.47 -4.99 -14.65
N LYS A 236 -3.81 -3.70 -14.74
CA LYS A 236 -3.86 -2.92 -16.00
C LYS A 236 -2.61 -2.07 -16.25
N ARG A 237 -1.80 -1.78 -15.23
CA ARG A 237 -0.57 -0.99 -15.38
C ARG A 237 0.42 -1.65 -16.35
N SER A 238 1.12 -0.84 -17.15
CA SER A 238 2.15 -1.29 -18.10
C SER A 238 3.58 -1.12 -17.59
N ASP A 239 3.75 -0.47 -16.46
CA ASP A 239 5.03 -0.23 -15.80
C ASP A 239 5.51 -1.43 -14.96
N GLU A 240 6.61 -1.26 -14.26
CA GLU A 240 7.25 -2.27 -13.40
C GLU A 240 6.31 -2.82 -12.32
N TYR A 241 5.46 -1.98 -11.73
CA TYR A 241 4.45 -2.39 -10.76
C TYR A 241 3.47 -3.39 -11.36
N GLY A 242 2.86 -3.03 -12.48
CA GLY A 242 1.85 -3.87 -13.13
C GLY A 242 2.43 -5.12 -13.78
N VAL A 243 3.55 -5.00 -14.47
CA VAL A 243 4.25 -6.14 -15.09
C VAL A 243 4.69 -7.13 -14.01
N GLY A 244 5.34 -6.64 -12.97
CA GLY A 244 5.79 -7.43 -11.84
C GLY A 244 4.62 -8.07 -11.09
N PHE A 245 3.58 -7.30 -10.76
CA PHE A 245 2.38 -7.82 -10.09
C PHE A 245 1.75 -9.00 -10.86
N ARG A 246 1.56 -8.89 -12.17
CA ARG A 246 0.99 -9.98 -12.98
C ARG A 246 1.86 -11.23 -12.92
N ALA A 247 3.18 -11.09 -12.92
CA ALA A 247 4.10 -12.22 -12.79
C ALA A 247 3.98 -12.91 -11.42
N PHE A 248 3.96 -12.12 -10.33
CA PHE A 248 3.79 -12.65 -8.98
C PHE A 248 2.40 -13.28 -8.79
N ARG A 249 1.33 -12.64 -9.24
CA ARG A 249 -0.05 -13.18 -9.17
C ARG A 249 -0.20 -14.50 -9.92
N LYS A 250 0.50 -14.69 -11.04
CA LYS A 250 0.50 -15.94 -11.79
C LYS A 250 1.17 -17.07 -10.99
N LYS A 251 2.23 -16.78 -10.25
CA LYS A 251 3.00 -17.75 -9.46
C LYS A 251 2.39 -17.98 -8.06
N TYR A 252 1.85 -16.92 -7.48
CA TYR A 252 1.25 -16.90 -6.14
C TYR A 252 -0.17 -16.36 -6.23
N SER A 253 -1.14 -17.28 -6.27
CA SER A 253 -2.55 -16.90 -6.43
C SER A 253 -3.03 -16.02 -5.28
N MET A 254 -3.84 -15.02 -5.60
CA MET A 254 -4.48 -14.16 -4.58
C MET A 254 -5.54 -14.94 -3.82
N CYS A 255 -5.47 -14.90 -2.49
CA CYS A 255 -6.47 -15.46 -1.58
C CYS A 255 -7.49 -14.36 -1.22
N ARG A 256 -8.53 -14.20 -2.04
CA ARG A 256 -9.51 -13.10 -1.95
C ARG A 256 -10.50 -13.26 -0.81
N ASP A 257 -10.58 -14.43 -0.19
CA ASP A 257 -11.33 -14.68 1.04
C ASP A 257 -10.58 -14.27 2.32
N GLY A 258 -9.37 -13.72 2.15
CA GLY A 258 -8.53 -13.24 3.24
C GLY A 258 -7.70 -14.30 3.95
N VAL A 259 -7.93 -15.57 3.68
CA VAL A 259 -7.18 -16.67 4.29
C VAL A 259 -6.04 -17.10 3.38
N LEU A 260 -4.83 -16.68 3.70
CA LEU A 260 -3.65 -17.01 2.90
C LEU A 260 -3.39 -18.52 2.94
N ARG A 261 -3.30 -19.14 1.75
CA ARG A 261 -3.07 -20.57 1.59
C ARG A 261 -1.91 -20.78 0.61
N GLY A 262 -1.11 -21.78 0.91
CA GLY A 262 -0.02 -22.21 0.05
C GLY A 262 1.24 -21.36 0.17
N LYS A 263 2.06 -21.36 -0.90
CA LYS A 263 3.35 -20.66 -0.91
C LYS A 263 3.15 -19.16 -1.10
N THR A 264 3.93 -18.36 -0.38
CA THR A 264 4.02 -16.91 -0.55
C THR A 264 5.37 -16.52 -1.14
N PRO A 265 5.48 -15.34 -1.77
CA PRO A 265 6.76 -14.86 -2.26
C PRO A 265 7.78 -14.59 -1.15
N PHE A 266 7.35 -14.43 0.08
CA PHE A 266 8.24 -14.25 1.24
C PHE A 266 9.06 -15.50 1.60
N LYS A 267 8.74 -16.66 1.02
CA LYS A 267 9.54 -17.89 1.16
C LYS A 267 10.50 -18.11 0.00
N LEU A 268 10.67 -17.10 -0.87
CA LEU A 268 11.67 -17.11 -1.93
C LEU A 268 13.06 -16.96 -1.33
N THR A 269 13.90 -17.95 -1.55
CA THR A 269 15.34 -17.85 -1.30
C THR A 269 16.06 -17.50 -2.60
N TRP A 270 16.97 -16.57 -2.57
CA TRP A 270 17.82 -16.20 -3.70
C TRP A 270 19.27 -16.65 -3.44
N PRO A 271 19.96 -17.18 -4.46
CA PRO A 271 19.46 -17.55 -5.79
C PRO A 271 18.60 -18.81 -5.74
N LEU A 272 17.56 -18.83 -6.55
CA LEU A 272 16.74 -20.01 -6.79
C LEU A 272 17.30 -20.81 -7.95
#